data_9066f7cb2710d3cbd8524b52b19409ae
#
_entry.id   9066f7cb2710d3cbd8524b52b19409ae
#
_cell.length_a   1.000
_cell.length_b   1.000
_cell.length_c   1.000
_cell.angle_alpha   90.00
_cell.angle_beta   90.00
_cell.angle_gamma   90.00
#
_symmetry.space_group_name_H-M   'P 1'
#
loop_
_entity.id
_entity.type
_entity.pdbx_description
1 polymer ?
#
loop_
_entity_poly.entity_id
_entity_poly.type
_entity_poly.pdbx_seq_one_letter_code
_entity_poly.pdbx_strand_id
1 'polypeptide(L)'
;MNKVNALLTEANNNLSNSKKMILAAIKTAEEYTFSKLSINWDIDLLVTNRLYDIIIPEDGVGGRTRTSDFIEFAINEEKATENLISEMITHELCHAARWGKNDEWANSLFDNIISEGIATYIEAEFVKNRKEKTVFIKTILERTDKENQKIFEILRSQLDSNYYDYNTIFFNGDGDLPRWSGYSLGYYLVKKYLKKTNKKIEDAFTNKYSDFKIAF
;
A
#
# COMPACT_ATOMS: atom_id res chain seq x y z
N MET A 1 13.32 21.83 0.74
CA MET A 1 12.72 20.75 1.52
C MET A 1 11.87 19.97 0.53
N ASN A 2 12.15 18.69 0.36
CA ASN A 2 11.41 17.84 -0.57
C ASN A 2 9.97 17.65 -0.06
N LYS A 3 9.00 17.48 -0.95
CA LYS A 3 7.58 17.52 -0.61
C LYS A 3 6.71 16.70 -1.56
N VAL A 4 5.48 16.45 -1.14
CA VAL A 4 4.41 16.01 -2.02
C VAL A 4 3.74 17.24 -2.65
N ASN A 5 3.78 17.32 -3.98
CA ASN A 5 3.07 18.33 -4.75
C ASN A 5 1.64 17.85 -5.03
N ALA A 6 0.65 18.40 -4.36
CA ALA A 6 -0.74 18.03 -4.55
C ALA A 6 -1.33 18.68 -5.82
N LEU A 7 -1.78 17.86 -6.76
CA LEU A 7 -2.46 18.25 -8.00
C LEU A 7 -3.94 17.85 -7.90
N LEU A 8 -4.81 18.76 -7.49
CA LEU A 8 -6.23 18.48 -7.32
C LEU A 8 -7.02 18.78 -8.60
N THR A 9 -7.93 17.88 -9.00
CA THR A 9 -8.83 18.10 -10.14
C THR A 9 -10.03 18.96 -9.74
N GLU A 10 -9.88 20.27 -9.74
CA GLU A 10 -10.85 21.23 -9.19
C GLU A 10 -11.87 21.78 -10.24
N ALA A 11 -11.83 21.29 -11.49
CA ALA A 11 -12.77 21.78 -12.51
C ALA A 11 -14.23 21.59 -12.06
N ASN A 12 -15.07 22.63 -12.27
CA ASN A 12 -16.46 22.68 -11.82
C ASN A 12 -16.66 22.57 -10.30
N ASN A 13 -15.74 23.11 -9.52
CA ASN A 13 -15.70 23.06 -8.06
C ASN A 13 -15.60 21.64 -7.47
N ASN A 14 -15.15 20.67 -8.24
CA ASN A 14 -14.84 19.35 -7.73
C ASN A 14 -13.79 19.45 -6.60
N LEU A 15 -13.93 18.62 -5.59
CA LEU A 15 -13.05 18.55 -4.42
C LEU A 15 -13.00 19.83 -3.57
N SER A 16 -13.73 20.90 -3.91
CA SER A 16 -13.65 22.19 -3.20
C SER A 16 -14.00 22.05 -1.73
N ASN A 17 -15.01 21.27 -1.41
CA ASN A 17 -15.44 21.04 -0.01
C ASN A 17 -14.46 20.17 0.77
N SER A 18 -13.77 19.27 0.08
CA SER A 18 -12.83 18.29 0.68
C SER A 18 -11.39 18.76 0.64
N LYS A 19 -11.07 19.84 -0.08
CA LYS A 19 -9.70 20.32 -0.33
C LYS A 19 -8.88 20.46 0.95
N LYS A 20 -9.42 21.11 1.98
CA LYS A 20 -8.70 21.31 3.25
C LYS A 20 -8.37 19.99 3.93
N MET A 21 -9.32 19.06 3.95
CA MET A 21 -9.14 17.72 4.51
C MET A 21 -8.09 16.93 3.73
N ILE A 22 -8.15 16.97 2.38
CA ILE A 22 -7.19 16.30 1.50
C ILE A 22 -5.77 16.80 1.76
N LEU A 23 -5.57 18.12 1.80
CA LEU A 23 -4.25 18.71 2.03
C LEU A 23 -3.70 18.38 3.42
N ALA A 24 -4.55 18.33 4.45
CA ALA A 24 -4.16 17.90 5.80
C ALA A 24 -3.73 16.43 5.82
N ALA A 25 -4.49 15.57 5.17
CA ALA A 25 -4.17 14.15 5.04
C ALA A 25 -2.84 13.91 4.31
N ILE A 26 -2.62 14.61 3.19
CA ILE A 26 -1.36 14.55 2.43
C ILE A 26 -0.18 14.94 3.33
N LYS A 27 -0.30 16.05 4.05
CA LYS A 27 0.74 16.52 4.95
C LYS A 27 1.06 15.49 6.06
N THR A 28 0.04 14.88 6.63
CA THR A 28 0.19 13.86 7.69
C THR A 28 0.93 12.62 7.15
N ALA A 29 0.58 12.14 5.95
CA ALA A 29 1.24 11.01 5.30
C ALA A 29 2.68 11.34 4.90
N GLU A 30 2.91 12.55 4.33
CA GLU A 30 4.23 13.05 3.96
C GLU A 30 5.17 13.10 5.16
N GLU A 31 4.78 13.78 6.25
CA GLU A 31 5.61 13.93 7.45
C GLU A 31 6.06 12.57 8.00
N TYR A 32 5.14 11.59 8.05
CA TYR A 32 5.46 10.25 8.51
C TYR A 32 6.40 9.53 7.54
N THR A 33 6.04 9.47 6.26
CA THR A 33 6.70 8.60 5.29
C THR A 33 8.09 9.14 4.91
N PHE A 34 8.22 10.46 4.71
CA PHE A 34 9.50 11.09 4.37
C PHE A 34 10.53 10.94 5.48
N SER A 35 10.09 11.10 6.75
CA SER A 35 10.96 10.87 7.90
C SER A 35 11.35 9.39 8.01
N LYS A 36 10.37 8.48 7.90
CA LYS A 36 10.57 7.05 8.10
C LYS A 36 11.41 6.40 7.00
N LEU A 37 11.17 6.76 5.73
CA LEU A 37 11.79 6.15 4.57
C LEU A 37 12.90 7.02 3.94
N SER A 38 13.23 8.17 4.54
CA SER A 38 14.27 9.09 4.05
C SER A 38 14.09 9.44 2.57
N ILE A 39 12.87 9.82 2.16
CA ILE A 39 12.57 10.28 0.79
C ILE A 39 13.24 11.64 0.60
N ASN A 40 14.05 11.80 -0.44
CA ASN A 40 14.84 12.99 -0.71
C ASN A 40 14.61 13.58 -2.12
N TRP A 41 13.42 13.35 -2.68
CA TRP A 41 12.93 13.94 -3.95
C TRP A 41 11.48 14.36 -3.79
N ASP A 42 11.01 15.18 -4.73
CA ASP A 42 9.61 15.61 -4.78
C ASP A 42 8.74 14.52 -5.44
N ILE A 43 7.47 14.42 -5.01
CA ILE A 43 6.51 13.48 -5.56
C ILE A 43 5.25 14.25 -5.96
N ASP A 44 4.81 14.11 -7.20
CA ASP A 44 3.53 14.64 -7.68
C ASP A 44 2.41 13.67 -7.32
N LEU A 45 1.40 14.16 -6.61
CA LEU A 45 0.22 13.41 -6.22
C LEU A 45 -1.03 14.01 -6.88
N LEU A 46 -1.53 13.34 -7.92
CA LEU A 46 -2.79 13.69 -8.57
C LEU A 46 -3.96 13.17 -7.74
N VAL A 47 -4.77 14.08 -7.20
CA VAL A 47 -5.99 13.73 -6.45
C VAL A 47 -7.22 14.03 -7.28
N THR A 48 -8.10 13.04 -7.44
CA THR A 48 -9.32 13.14 -8.24
C THR A 48 -10.48 12.35 -7.62
N ASN A 49 -11.70 12.73 -7.96
CA ASN A 49 -12.91 11.95 -7.66
C ASN A 49 -13.44 11.20 -8.91
N ARG A 50 -12.60 10.96 -9.94
CA ARG A 50 -13.00 10.43 -11.25
C ARG A 50 -12.39 9.07 -11.61
N LEU A 51 -11.40 8.59 -10.86
CA LEU A 51 -10.78 7.29 -11.08
C LEU A 51 -11.45 6.25 -10.18
N TYR A 52 -12.68 5.86 -10.53
CA TYR A 52 -13.47 4.94 -9.69
C TYR A 52 -12.93 3.51 -9.65
N ASP A 53 -12.15 3.11 -10.66
CA ASP A 53 -11.56 1.79 -10.80
C ASP A 53 -10.49 1.46 -9.73
N ILE A 54 -9.90 2.49 -9.11
CA ILE A 54 -8.90 2.31 -8.06
C ILE A 54 -9.47 2.49 -6.65
N ILE A 55 -10.71 3.00 -6.52
CA ILE A 55 -11.32 3.23 -5.21
C ILE A 55 -11.75 1.89 -4.58
N ILE A 56 -11.34 1.65 -3.33
CA ILE A 56 -11.92 0.62 -2.49
C ILE A 56 -13.32 1.09 -2.07
N PRO A 57 -14.40 0.41 -2.52
CA PRO A 57 -15.76 0.95 -2.36
C PRO A 57 -16.19 1.16 -0.92
N GLU A 58 -15.69 0.36 0.02
CA GLU A 58 -15.99 0.44 1.45
C GLU A 58 -15.31 1.65 2.09
N ASP A 59 -14.10 1.96 1.67
CA ASP A 59 -13.24 2.97 2.27
C ASP A 59 -13.36 4.34 1.57
N GLY A 60 -13.80 4.35 0.31
CA GLY A 60 -13.94 5.57 -0.47
C GLY A 60 -12.61 6.20 -0.87
N VAL A 61 -11.52 5.46 -0.77
CA VAL A 61 -10.16 5.89 -1.15
C VAL A 61 -9.46 4.80 -1.93
N GLY A 62 -8.50 5.19 -2.77
CA GLY A 62 -7.63 4.27 -3.47
C GLY A 62 -6.49 5.01 -4.15
N GLY A 63 -5.35 4.34 -4.29
CA GLY A 63 -4.16 4.91 -4.90
C GLY A 63 -3.54 3.97 -5.93
N ARG A 64 -2.66 4.54 -6.72
CA ARG A 64 -1.83 3.81 -7.67
C ARG A 64 -0.54 4.58 -7.93
N THR A 65 0.56 4.09 -7.42
CA THR A 65 1.88 4.62 -7.75
C THR A 65 2.26 4.24 -9.18
N ARG A 66 2.67 5.21 -9.98
CA ARG A 66 3.06 5.03 -11.39
C ARG A 66 4.57 5.02 -11.56
N THR A 67 5.24 5.90 -10.84
CA THR A 67 6.70 6.05 -10.84
C THR A 67 7.16 6.45 -9.43
N SER A 68 8.45 6.56 -9.22
CA SER A 68 9.00 7.03 -7.93
C SER A 68 8.59 8.46 -7.56
N ASP A 69 8.08 9.22 -8.52
CA ASP A 69 7.75 10.64 -8.40
C ASP A 69 6.31 10.98 -8.83
N PHE A 70 5.48 9.98 -9.17
CA PHE A 70 4.09 10.22 -9.58
C PHE A 70 3.11 9.18 -9.03
N ILE A 71 2.07 9.67 -8.35
CA ILE A 71 0.99 8.88 -7.75
C ILE A 71 -0.36 9.41 -8.24
N GLU A 72 -1.24 8.50 -8.66
CA GLU A 72 -2.66 8.74 -8.88
C GLU A 72 -3.43 8.34 -7.62
N PHE A 73 -4.33 9.22 -7.16
CA PHE A 73 -5.13 9.01 -5.97
C PHE A 73 -6.58 9.38 -6.22
N ALA A 74 -7.49 8.51 -5.85
CA ALA A 74 -8.92 8.75 -6.03
C ALA A 74 -9.67 8.74 -4.71
N ILE A 75 -10.68 9.60 -4.61
CA ILE A 75 -11.56 9.68 -3.44
C ILE A 75 -13.03 9.67 -3.83
N ASN A 76 -13.84 9.04 -3.00
CA ASN A 76 -15.27 9.28 -2.92
C ASN A 76 -15.50 10.22 -1.72
N GLU A 77 -15.85 11.47 -1.99
CA GLU A 77 -15.99 12.54 -0.99
C GLU A 77 -17.06 12.26 0.08
N GLU A 78 -18.04 11.38 -0.22
CA GLU A 78 -19.08 11.00 0.73
C GLU A 78 -18.57 10.02 1.81
N LYS A 79 -17.49 9.30 1.54
CA LYS A 79 -16.95 8.25 2.42
C LYS A 79 -15.57 8.56 2.96
N ALA A 80 -14.75 9.23 2.16
CA ALA A 80 -13.36 9.49 2.50
C ALA A 80 -13.25 10.43 3.72
N THR A 81 -12.40 10.07 4.67
CA THR A 81 -12.02 10.90 5.81
C THR A 81 -10.54 11.23 5.76
N GLU A 82 -10.09 12.22 6.53
CA GLU A 82 -8.68 12.58 6.63
C GLU A 82 -7.82 11.38 7.02
N ASN A 83 -8.29 10.53 7.93
CA ASN A 83 -7.59 9.34 8.37
C ASN A 83 -7.44 8.31 7.23
N LEU A 84 -8.51 7.99 6.51
CA LEU A 84 -8.50 7.01 5.42
C LEU A 84 -7.65 7.50 4.24
N ILE A 85 -7.73 8.80 3.93
CA ILE A 85 -6.90 9.42 2.88
C ILE A 85 -5.42 9.33 3.25
N SER A 86 -5.04 9.76 4.47
CA SER A 86 -3.64 9.73 4.89
C SER A 86 -3.07 8.32 5.02
N GLU A 87 -3.89 7.35 5.38
CA GLU A 87 -3.55 5.93 5.45
C GLU A 87 -3.16 5.40 4.06
N MET A 88 -4.05 5.55 3.08
CA MET A 88 -3.81 5.06 1.73
C MET A 88 -2.68 5.82 1.00
N ILE A 89 -2.54 7.13 1.24
CA ILE A 89 -1.39 7.88 0.71
C ILE A 89 -0.07 7.37 1.30
N THR A 90 -0.04 6.97 2.58
CA THR A 90 1.15 6.36 3.20
C THR A 90 1.54 5.06 2.49
N HIS A 91 0.57 4.23 2.10
CA HIS A 91 0.79 3.03 1.31
C HIS A 91 1.46 3.36 -0.04
N GLU A 92 0.89 4.30 -0.79
CA GLU A 92 1.41 4.69 -2.11
C GLU A 92 2.79 5.35 -2.04
N LEU A 93 3.02 6.21 -1.05
CA LEU A 93 4.34 6.82 -0.82
C LEU A 93 5.41 5.77 -0.50
N CYS A 94 5.05 4.64 0.08
CA CYS A 94 5.98 3.53 0.30
C CYS A 94 6.43 2.90 -1.03
N HIS A 95 5.51 2.69 -1.98
CA HIS A 95 5.86 2.23 -3.33
C HIS A 95 6.78 3.23 -4.04
N ALA A 96 6.42 4.53 -4.04
CA ALA A 96 7.24 5.58 -4.63
C ALA A 96 8.64 5.61 -4.01
N ALA A 97 8.75 5.51 -2.67
CA ALA A 97 10.02 5.47 -1.95
C ALA A 97 10.86 4.25 -2.35
N ARG A 98 10.25 3.07 -2.45
CA ARG A 98 10.95 1.86 -2.86
C ARG A 98 11.49 1.98 -4.29
N TRP A 99 10.66 2.43 -5.23
CA TRP A 99 11.08 2.57 -6.63
C TRP A 99 12.13 3.65 -6.85
N GLY A 100 12.15 4.68 -6.02
CA GLY A 100 13.21 5.70 -6.08
C GLY A 100 14.55 5.26 -5.46
N LYS A 101 14.56 4.20 -4.66
CA LYS A 101 15.75 3.69 -3.96
C LYS A 101 16.22 2.31 -4.41
N ASN A 102 15.40 1.59 -5.15
CA ASN A 102 15.67 0.24 -5.62
C ASN A 102 15.11 0.09 -7.03
N ASP A 103 15.97 -0.23 -7.98
CA ASP A 103 15.64 -0.45 -9.39
C ASP A 103 15.12 -1.87 -9.68
N GLU A 104 14.93 -2.69 -8.64
CA GLU A 104 14.34 -4.02 -8.79
C GLU A 104 12.81 -3.92 -9.00
N TRP A 105 12.36 -4.31 -10.18
CA TRP A 105 10.95 -4.40 -10.52
C TRP A 105 10.34 -5.72 -10.04
N ALA A 106 9.09 -5.65 -9.56
CA ALA A 106 8.32 -6.85 -9.24
C ALA A 106 7.90 -7.56 -10.55
N ASN A 107 8.42 -8.75 -10.79
CA ASN A 107 8.16 -9.52 -12.01
C ASN A 107 7.33 -10.77 -11.76
N SER A 108 7.56 -11.45 -10.65
CA SER A 108 6.82 -12.67 -10.27
C SER A 108 5.67 -12.35 -9.31
N LEU A 109 4.78 -13.31 -9.10
CA LEU A 109 3.76 -13.22 -8.06
C LEU A 109 4.39 -12.98 -6.69
N PHE A 110 5.50 -13.66 -6.37
CA PHE A 110 6.21 -13.47 -5.12
C PHE A 110 6.71 -12.03 -4.94
N ASP A 111 7.31 -11.45 -5.98
CA ASP A 111 7.82 -10.09 -5.94
C ASP A 111 6.70 -9.09 -5.67
N ASN A 112 5.54 -9.27 -6.33
CA ASN A 112 4.36 -8.43 -6.10
C ASN A 112 3.80 -8.61 -4.68
N ILE A 113 3.72 -9.85 -4.18
CA ILE A 113 3.29 -10.13 -2.80
C ILE A 113 4.21 -9.39 -1.80
N ILE A 114 5.52 -9.42 -1.99
CA ILE A 114 6.46 -8.74 -1.10
C ILE A 114 6.39 -7.22 -1.25
N SER A 115 6.25 -6.71 -2.48
CA SER A 115 6.10 -5.28 -2.74
C SER A 115 4.90 -4.71 -1.98
N GLU A 116 3.73 -5.33 -2.17
CA GLU A 116 2.50 -4.96 -1.46
C GLU A 116 2.62 -5.21 0.06
N GLY A 117 3.29 -6.27 0.46
CA GLY A 117 3.51 -6.60 1.87
C GLY A 117 4.35 -5.56 2.62
N ILE A 118 5.35 -4.98 1.97
CA ILE A 118 6.18 -3.91 2.53
C ILE A 118 5.33 -2.64 2.73
N ALA A 119 4.57 -2.23 1.71
CA ALA A 119 3.69 -1.06 1.79
C ALA A 119 2.62 -1.25 2.87
N THR A 120 1.95 -2.41 2.89
CA THR A 120 0.95 -2.76 3.90
C THR A 120 1.55 -2.81 5.32
N TYR A 121 2.79 -3.26 5.49
CA TYR A 121 3.44 -3.26 6.80
C TYR A 121 3.68 -1.85 7.32
N ILE A 122 4.15 -0.94 6.48
CA ILE A 122 4.40 0.47 6.82
C ILE A 122 3.07 1.19 7.13
N GLU A 123 2.04 0.94 6.31
CA GLU A 123 0.67 1.41 6.54
C GLU A 123 0.13 0.92 7.90
N ALA A 124 0.29 -0.37 8.21
CA ALA A 124 -0.14 -0.94 9.48
C ALA A 124 0.55 -0.28 10.69
N GLU A 125 1.84 0.05 10.59
CA GLU A 125 2.54 0.79 11.63
C GLU A 125 2.01 2.23 11.76
N PHE A 126 1.74 2.90 10.63
CA PHE A 126 1.19 4.26 10.61
C PHE A 126 -0.15 4.35 11.34
N VAL A 127 -1.03 3.37 11.13
CA VAL A 127 -2.36 3.36 11.74
C VAL A 127 -2.45 2.63 13.08
N LYS A 128 -1.34 2.11 13.60
CA LYS A 128 -1.32 1.24 14.78
C LYS A 128 -2.17 1.75 15.95
N ASN A 129 -2.09 3.04 16.25
CA ASN A 129 -2.78 3.67 17.37
C ASN A 129 -4.05 4.43 16.96
N ARG A 130 -4.48 4.35 15.69
CA ARG A 130 -5.67 5.02 15.20
C ARG A 130 -6.91 4.17 15.48
N LYS A 131 -8.01 4.84 15.85
CA LYS A 131 -9.32 4.18 16.00
C LYS A 131 -9.96 3.90 14.65
N GLU A 132 -9.90 4.89 13.76
CA GLU A 132 -10.39 4.78 12.40
C GLU A 132 -9.29 4.27 11.48
N LYS A 133 -9.61 3.25 10.71
CA LYS A 133 -8.74 2.59 9.72
C LYS A 133 -9.60 2.14 8.56
N THR A 134 -9.00 1.96 7.39
CA THR A 134 -9.67 1.34 6.24
C THR A 134 -10.19 -0.06 6.58
N VAL A 135 -11.25 -0.49 5.89
CA VAL A 135 -11.72 -1.90 5.94
C VAL A 135 -10.63 -2.81 5.40
N PHE A 136 -9.89 -2.32 4.40
CA PHE A 136 -8.73 -3.01 3.82
C PHE A 136 -7.72 -3.41 4.89
N ILE A 137 -7.12 -2.43 5.60
CA ILE A 137 -6.05 -2.74 6.56
C ILE A 137 -6.58 -3.51 7.78
N LYS A 138 -7.82 -3.24 8.24
CA LYS A 138 -8.45 -4.03 9.31
C LYS A 138 -8.52 -5.50 8.95
N THR A 139 -9.03 -5.81 7.75
CA THR A 139 -9.15 -7.19 7.26
C THR A 139 -7.81 -7.91 7.26
N ILE A 140 -6.74 -7.23 6.83
CA ILE A 140 -5.40 -7.80 6.81
C ILE A 140 -4.87 -8.05 8.23
N LEU A 141 -5.04 -7.10 9.13
CA LEU A 141 -4.54 -7.19 10.50
C LEU A 141 -5.29 -8.22 11.35
N GLU A 142 -6.55 -8.48 11.07
CA GLU A 142 -7.39 -9.48 11.76
C GLU A 142 -7.09 -10.90 11.29
N ARG A 143 -6.46 -11.08 10.12
CA ARG A 143 -6.15 -12.40 9.58
C ARG A 143 -5.06 -13.10 10.39
N THR A 144 -5.37 -14.31 10.84
CA THR A 144 -4.47 -15.12 11.66
C THR A 144 -3.29 -15.68 10.87
N ASP A 145 -2.23 -16.05 11.57
CA ASP A 145 -1.06 -16.71 10.95
C ASP A 145 -1.46 -18.03 10.25
N LYS A 146 -2.46 -18.77 10.79
CA LYS A 146 -2.97 -20.01 10.19
C LYS A 146 -3.69 -19.75 8.86
N GLU A 147 -4.48 -18.69 8.77
CA GLU A 147 -5.14 -18.30 7.51
C GLU A 147 -4.13 -17.84 6.47
N ASN A 148 -3.12 -17.06 6.87
CA ASN A 148 -2.04 -16.67 5.97
C ASN A 148 -1.20 -17.87 5.50
N GLN A 149 -0.99 -18.87 6.36
CA GLN A 149 -0.34 -20.10 5.95
C GLN A 149 -1.19 -20.89 4.92
N LYS A 150 -2.54 -20.93 5.08
CA LYS A 150 -3.43 -21.53 4.07
C LYS A 150 -3.33 -20.80 2.73
N ILE A 151 -3.34 -19.46 2.74
CA ILE A 151 -3.14 -18.66 1.52
C ILE A 151 -1.80 -18.99 0.86
N PHE A 152 -0.72 -19.08 1.65
CA PHE A 152 0.60 -19.45 1.16
C PHE A 152 0.58 -20.81 0.45
N GLU A 153 -0.03 -21.84 1.05
CA GLU A 153 -0.09 -23.17 0.45
C GLU A 153 -0.88 -23.20 -0.87
N ILE A 154 -1.96 -22.39 -0.97
CA ILE A 154 -2.74 -22.24 -2.22
C ILE A 154 -1.89 -21.59 -3.32
N LEU A 155 -1.12 -20.56 -3.00
CA LEU A 155 -0.34 -19.77 -3.96
C LEU A 155 1.05 -20.31 -4.23
N ARG A 156 1.53 -21.27 -3.42
CA ARG A 156 2.92 -21.74 -3.39
C ARG A 156 3.46 -22.16 -4.76
N SER A 157 2.67 -22.88 -5.55
CA SER A 157 3.09 -23.38 -6.88
C SER A 157 3.17 -22.27 -7.94
N GLN A 158 2.60 -21.09 -7.66
CA GLN A 158 2.55 -19.96 -8.58
C GLN A 158 3.51 -18.83 -8.20
N LEU A 159 4.20 -18.91 -7.05
CA LEU A 159 5.00 -17.80 -6.52
C LEU A 159 6.07 -17.30 -7.49
N ASP A 160 6.72 -18.19 -8.22
CA ASP A 160 7.74 -17.83 -9.21
C ASP A 160 7.15 -17.53 -10.61
N SER A 161 5.81 -17.56 -10.77
CA SER A 161 5.14 -17.30 -12.04
C SER A 161 5.03 -15.80 -12.33
N ASN A 162 5.26 -15.43 -13.59
CA ASN A 162 4.97 -14.09 -14.11
C ASN A 162 3.53 -14.00 -14.69
N TYR A 163 2.81 -15.15 -14.76
CA TYR A 163 1.42 -15.25 -15.23
C TYR A 163 0.54 -15.73 -14.09
N TYR A 164 -0.31 -14.85 -13.58
CA TYR A 164 -1.27 -15.13 -12.52
C TYR A 164 -2.45 -14.15 -12.60
N ASP A 165 -3.57 -14.53 -12.03
CA ASP A 165 -4.72 -13.65 -11.94
C ASP A 165 -4.54 -12.62 -10.80
N TYR A 166 -4.01 -11.45 -11.18
CA TYR A 166 -3.76 -10.36 -10.25
C TYR A 166 -5.04 -9.92 -9.51
N ASN A 167 -6.16 -9.79 -10.24
CA ASN A 167 -7.40 -9.32 -9.65
C ASN A 167 -7.95 -10.30 -8.60
N THR A 168 -7.91 -11.59 -8.88
CA THR A 168 -8.32 -12.60 -7.92
C THR A 168 -7.43 -12.60 -6.68
N ILE A 169 -6.10 -12.54 -6.86
CA ILE A 169 -5.16 -12.66 -5.73
C ILE A 169 -5.14 -11.40 -4.87
N PHE A 170 -5.15 -10.22 -5.50
CA PHE A 170 -4.96 -8.97 -4.75
C PHE A 170 -6.27 -8.25 -4.42
N PHE A 171 -7.37 -8.46 -5.15
CA PHE A 171 -8.61 -7.70 -4.91
C PHE A 171 -9.82 -8.56 -4.54
N ASN A 172 -10.18 -9.54 -5.36
CA ASN A 172 -11.51 -10.12 -5.27
C ASN A 172 -11.59 -11.39 -4.41
N GLY A 173 -10.53 -12.22 -4.43
CA GLY A 173 -10.58 -13.59 -3.95
C GLY A 173 -11.40 -14.50 -4.88
N ASP A 174 -11.29 -15.80 -4.69
CA ASP A 174 -12.14 -16.82 -5.33
C ASP A 174 -12.03 -18.15 -4.56
N GLY A 175 -13.16 -18.79 -4.31
CA GLY A 175 -13.22 -20.08 -3.62
C GLY A 175 -12.54 -20.04 -2.24
N ASP A 176 -11.44 -20.77 -2.10
CA ASP A 176 -10.65 -20.83 -0.86
C ASP A 176 -9.66 -19.66 -0.68
N LEU A 177 -9.53 -18.81 -1.68
CA LEU A 177 -8.66 -17.64 -1.64
C LEU A 177 -9.45 -16.39 -1.24
N PRO A 178 -9.35 -15.91 0.00
CA PRO A 178 -10.11 -14.75 0.44
C PRO A 178 -9.66 -13.46 -0.24
N ARG A 179 -10.54 -12.45 -0.26
CA ARG A 179 -10.23 -11.10 -0.75
C ARG A 179 -8.93 -10.56 -0.12
N TRP A 180 -8.12 -9.84 -0.90
CA TRP A 180 -6.84 -9.25 -0.47
C TRP A 180 -5.79 -10.26 0.01
N SER A 181 -5.82 -11.47 -0.53
CA SER A 181 -4.91 -12.54 -0.14
C SER A 181 -3.44 -12.19 -0.39
N GLY A 182 -3.13 -11.55 -1.52
CA GLY A 182 -1.77 -11.13 -1.85
C GLY A 182 -1.19 -10.14 -0.84
N TYR A 183 -1.97 -9.11 -0.47
CA TYR A 183 -1.60 -8.13 0.55
C TYR A 183 -1.39 -8.77 1.92
N SER A 184 -2.32 -9.63 2.33
CA SER A 184 -2.26 -10.28 3.62
C SER A 184 -1.08 -11.24 3.75
N LEU A 185 -0.85 -12.04 2.72
CA LEU A 185 0.32 -12.91 2.66
C LEU A 185 1.62 -12.10 2.66
N GLY A 186 1.67 -11.01 1.91
CA GLY A 186 2.80 -10.09 1.87
C GLY A 186 3.12 -9.52 3.24
N TYR A 187 2.11 -8.96 3.93
CA TYR A 187 2.25 -8.46 5.30
C TYR A 187 2.78 -9.54 6.25
N TYR A 188 2.22 -10.74 6.18
CA TYR A 188 2.65 -11.89 7.00
C TYR A 188 4.10 -12.28 6.73
N LEU A 189 4.52 -12.39 5.47
CA LEU A 189 5.89 -12.76 5.10
C LEU A 189 6.90 -11.67 5.49
N VAL A 190 6.58 -10.40 5.27
CA VAL A 190 7.43 -9.28 5.71
C VAL A 190 7.59 -9.29 7.23
N LYS A 191 6.51 -9.46 7.99
CA LYS A 191 6.57 -9.58 9.45
C LYS A 191 7.46 -10.75 9.91
N LYS A 192 7.33 -11.93 9.27
CA LYS A 192 8.20 -13.08 9.54
C LYS A 192 9.67 -12.79 9.22
N TYR A 193 9.92 -12.16 8.07
CA TYR A 193 11.26 -11.76 7.66
C TYR A 193 11.92 -10.84 8.68
N LEU A 194 11.25 -9.78 9.09
CA LEU A 194 11.77 -8.82 10.07
C LEU A 194 12.06 -9.48 11.41
N LYS A 195 11.14 -10.35 11.87
CA LYS A 195 11.35 -11.14 13.11
C LYS A 195 12.56 -12.06 13.00
N LYS A 196 12.72 -12.76 11.86
CA LYS A 196 13.80 -13.75 11.66
C LYS A 196 15.17 -13.08 11.52
N THR A 197 15.23 -11.90 10.89
CA THR A 197 16.47 -11.15 10.67
C THR A 197 16.80 -10.14 11.76
N ASN A 198 15.88 -9.87 12.67
CA ASN A 198 15.96 -8.79 13.66
C ASN A 198 16.20 -7.40 13.04
N LYS A 199 15.72 -7.20 11.80
CA LYS A 199 15.79 -5.91 11.11
C LYS A 199 14.54 -5.06 11.39
N LYS A 200 14.70 -3.75 11.27
CA LYS A 200 13.57 -2.81 11.16
C LYS A 200 13.13 -2.70 9.71
N ILE A 201 11.89 -2.26 9.49
CA ILE A 201 11.36 -2.11 8.13
C ILE A 201 12.15 -1.06 7.33
N GLU A 202 12.62 0.01 7.97
CA GLU A 202 13.42 1.07 7.38
C GLU A 202 14.74 0.55 6.78
N ASP A 203 15.30 -0.52 7.36
CA ASP A 203 16.52 -1.16 6.89
C ASP A 203 16.25 -2.24 5.84
N ALA A 204 15.03 -2.74 5.80
CA ALA A 204 14.64 -3.89 4.99
C ALA A 204 13.84 -3.53 3.72
N PHE A 205 13.20 -2.35 3.68
CA PHE A 205 12.25 -2.04 2.60
C PHE A 205 12.91 -1.91 1.22
N THR A 206 14.23 -1.69 1.15
CA THR A 206 15.01 -1.67 -0.08
C THR A 206 15.75 -2.98 -0.38
N ASN A 207 15.60 -4.01 0.45
CA ASN A 207 16.18 -5.32 0.16
C ASN A 207 15.58 -5.94 -1.10
N LYS A 208 16.31 -6.84 -1.75
CA LYS A 208 15.81 -7.60 -2.90
C LYS A 208 14.61 -8.44 -2.51
N TYR A 209 13.67 -8.63 -3.42
CA TYR A 209 12.50 -9.49 -3.15
C TYR A 209 12.92 -10.90 -2.73
N SER A 210 13.96 -11.45 -3.39
CA SER A 210 14.51 -12.78 -3.07
C SER A 210 14.99 -12.92 -1.62
N ASP A 211 15.41 -11.84 -0.96
CA ASP A 211 15.86 -11.88 0.43
C ASP A 211 14.74 -12.28 1.39
N PHE A 212 13.49 -11.95 1.03
CA PHE A 212 12.31 -12.30 1.83
C PHE A 212 11.93 -13.78 1.76
N LYS A 213 12.52 -14.57 0.84
CA LYS A 213 12.29 -16.03 0.75
C LYS A 213 12.70 -16.79 2.02
N ILE A 214 13.56 -16.21 2.86
CA ILE A 214 13.89 -16.80 4.14
C ILE A 214 12.71 -16.81 5.14
N ALA A 215 11.63 -16.10 4.87
CA ALA A 215 10.42 -16.10 5.69
C ALA A 215 9.63 -17.43 5.63
N PHE A 216 9.92 -18.30 4.66
CA PHE A 216 9.31 -19.60 4.47
C PHE A 216 9.75 -20.64 5.53
#